data_afa46585d116407429bcdf16e930282d
#
_entry.id   afa46585d116407429bcdf16e930282d
#
_cell.length_a   1.000
_cell.length_b   1.000
_cell.length_c   1.000
_cell.angle_alpha   90.00
_cell.angle_beta   90.00
_cell.angle_gamma   90.00
#
_symmetry.space_group_name_H-M   'P 1'
#
loop_
_entity.id
_entity.type
_entity.pdbx_description
1 polymer ?
#
loop_
_entity_poly.entity_id
_entity_poly.type
_entity_poly.pdbx_seq_one_letter_code
_entity_poly.pdbx_strand_id
1 'polypeptide(L)'
;MADDGVRLVKPGLKYEGAQGVTYDAGVSRNTVGAEKVCMNILPMPPGVKSKPHIHRGIETIAYMLEGECTLFHGEQLENQTLIKQGEQIFIPDNVPHAPCNLSDKKCV
;
A
#
# COMPACT_ATOMS: atom_id res chain seq x y z
N MET A 1 1.56 -34.66 10.67
CA MET A 1 0.47 -33.69 10.60
C MET A 1 0.32 -33.18 9.18
N ALA A 2 -0.89 -33.15 8.65
CA ALA A 2 -1.09 -32.69 7.29
C ALA A 2 -0.87 -31.15 7.21
N ASP A 3 -0.27 -30.72 6.12
CA ASP A 3 -0.10 -29.31 5.83
C ASP A 3 -1.44 -28.76 5.31
N ASP A 4 -2.05 -27.84 6.03
CA ASP A 4 -3.33 -27.26 5.65
C ASP A 4 -3.18 -25.96 4.82
N GLY A 5 -1.94 -25.56 4.52
CA GLY A 5 -1.68 -24.41 3.67
C GLY A 5 -1.60 -23.07 4.38
N VAL A 6 -1.77 -23.04 5.69
CA VAL A 6 -1.62 -21.78 6.44
C VAL A 6 -0.14 -21.39 6.47
N ARG A 7 0.13 -20.12 6.18
CA ARG A 7 1.50 -19.59 6.12
C ARG A 7 1.60 -18.29 6.90
N LEU A 8 2.70 -18.14 7.63
CA LEU A 8 3.00 -16.92 8.39
C LEU A 8 4.11 -16.15 7.67
N VAL A 9 3.89 -14.85 7.47
CA VAL A 9 4.93 -13.95 6.96
C VAL A 9 5.39 -13.06 8.10
N LYS A 10 6.67 -13.14 8.44
CA LYS A 10 7.27 -12.30 9.49
C LYS A 10 7.73 -10.97 8.89
N PRO A 11 7.76 -9.88 9.70
CA PRO A 11 8.24 -8.59 9.21
C PRO A 11 9.73 -8.64 8.90
N GLY A 12 10.21 -7.66 8.12
CA GLY A 12 11.63 -7.44 7.90
C GLY A 12 12.13 -7.71 6.49
N LEU A 13 11.31 -8.29 5.62
CA LEU A 13 11.69 -8.49 4.22
C LEU A 13 11.26 -7.27 3.42
N LYS A 14 12.25 -6.42 3.08
CA LYS A 14 11.98 -5.17 2.36
C LYS A 14 12.22 -5.34 0.87
N TYR A 15 11.41 -4.62 0.07
CA TYR A 15 11.65 -4.55 -1.36
C TYR A 15 11.20 -3.19 -1.89
N GLU A 16 11.80 -2.78 -3.01
CA GLU A 16 11.44 -1.53 -3.66
C GLU A 16 10.38 -1.81 -4.73
N GLY A 17 9.23 -1.16 -4.57
CA GLY A 17 8.13 -1.31 -5.50
C GLY A 17 8.34 -0.49 -6.77
N ALA A 18 7.55 -0.79 -7.82
CA ALA A 18 7.62 -0.11 -9.11
C ALA A 18 7.33 1.39 -8.99
N GLN A 19 6.57 1.82 -8.00
CA GLN A 19 6.23 3.21 -7.77
C GLN A 19 7.29 3.99 -6.99
N GLY A 20 8.45 3.39 -6.72
CA GLY A 20 9.60 4.07 -6.13
C GLY A 20 9.59 4.17 -4.60
N VAL A 21 8.77 3.37 -3.92
CA VAL A 21 8.71 3.31 -2.45
C VAL A 21 9.15 1.94 -1.97
N THR A 22 9.65 1.89 -0.73
CA THR A 22 10.12 0.63 -0.14
C THR A 22 9.03 0.03 0.73
N TYR A 23 8.67 -1.22 0.44
CA TYR A 23 7.65 -1.97 1.17
C TYR A 23 8.30 -2.96 2.12
N ASP A 24 7.61 -3.23 3.23
CA ASP A 24 7.82 -4.46 3.98
C ASP A 24 6.93 -5.52 3.34
N ALA A 25 7.54 -6.57 2.80
CA ALA A 25 6.82 -7.63 2.11
C ALA A 25 5.89 -8.37 3.07
N GLY A 26 4.68 -8.59 2.61
CA GLY A 26 3.67 -9.32 3.35
C GLY A 26 3.18 -10.54 2.59
N VAL A 27 1.89 -10.73 2.56
CA VAL A 27 1.25 -11.85 1.87
C VAL A 27 1.14 -11.53 0.38
N SER A 28 1.71 -12.37 -0.47
CA SER A 28 1.67 -12.18 -1.92
C SER A 28 1.93 -13.52 -2.60
N ARG A 29 1.85 -13.50 -3.94
CA ARG A 29 2.22 -14.68 -4.73
C ARG A 29 3.68 -15.06 -4.49
N ASN A 30 4.55 -14.07 -4.40
CA ASN A 30 5.99 -14.31 -4.26
C ASN A 30 6.38 -14.83 -2.88
N THR A 31 5.63 -14.48 -1.85
CA THR A 31 5.97 -14.90 -0.48
C THR A 31 5.29 -16.20 -0.07
N VAL A 32 4.03 -16.38 -0.39
CA VAL A 32 3.25 -17.53 0.09
C VAL A 32 2.43 -18.23 -1.01
N GLY A 33 2.56 -17.81 -2.26
CA GLY A 33 1.78 -18.39 -3.35
C GLY A 33 0.33 -17.96 -3.37
N ALA A 34 0.02 -16.79 -2.78
CA ALA A 34 -1.35 -16.28 -2.81
C ALA A 34 -1.80 -15.99 -4.22
N GLU A 35 -3.04 -16.34 -4.54
CA GLU A 35 -3.58 -16.16 -5.90
C GLU A 35 -4.54 -14.98 -5.99
N LYS A 36 -5.24 -14.65 -4.89
CA LYS A 36 -6.35 -13.70 -4.92
C LYS A 36 -6.14 -12.49 -4.02
N VAL A 37 -5.18 -12.53 -3.12
CA VAL A 37 -4.96 -11.46 -2.14
C VAL A 37 -3.49 -11.09 -2.08
N CYS A 38 -3.26 -9.84 -1.70
CA CYS A 38 -1.92 -9.31 -1.46
C CYS A 38 -2.00 -8.28 -0.35
N MET A 39 -1.08 -8.33 0.59
CA MET A 39 -1.00 -7.33 1.65
C MET A 39 0.46 -7.04 1.96
N ASN A 40 0.81 -5.77 1.93
CA ASN A 40 2.15 -5.30 2.29
C ASN A 40 2.04 -4.16 3.28
N ILE A 41 3.10 -3.91 4.02
CA ILE A 41 3.21 -2.74 4.89
C ILE A 41 4.04 -1.70 4.16
N LEU A 42 3.57 -0.46 4.15
CA LEU A 42 4.24 0.64 3.47
C LEU A 42 4.59 1.75 4.46
N PRO A 43 5.78 1.72 5.04
CA PRO A 43 6.27 2.87 5.82
C PRO A 43 6.69 3.97 4.85
N MET A 44 6.28 5.20 5.13
CA MET A 44 6.66 6.35 4.32
C MET A 44 7.28 7.43 5.21
N PRO A 45 8.59 7.65 5.11
CA PRO A 45 9.23 8.78 5.79
C PRO A 45 8.64 10.13 5.36
N PRO A 46 8.83 11.19 6.15
CA PRO A 46 8.37 12.53 5.75
C PRO A 46 8.87 12.91 4.37
N GLY A 47 8.00 13.49 3.55
CA GLY A 47 8.33 13.97 2.22
C GLY A 47 8.40 12.92 1.13
N VAL A 48 8.26 11.64 1.44
CA VAL A 48 8.30 10.59 0.43
C VAL A 48 7.01 10.62 -0.40
N LYS A 49 7.16 10.58 -1.72
CA LYS A 49 6.06 10.60 -2.67
C LYS A 49 6.17 9.38 -3.57
N SER A 50 5.10 8.63 -3.65
CA SER A 50 4.99 7.51 -4.58
C SER A 50 4.76 8.05 -5.99
N LYS A 51 5.28 7.34 -6.99
CA LYS A 51 4.94 7.63 -8.38
C LYS A 51 3.49 7.22 -8.62
N PRO A 52 2.78 7.94 -9.50
CA PRO A 52 1.43 7.55 -9.88
C PRO A 52 1.40 6.14 -10.47
N HIS A 53 0.40 5.37 -10.09
CA HIS A 53 0.21 4.02 -10.62
C HIS A 53 -1.28 3.69 -10.68
N ILE A 54 -1.57 2.62 -11.40
CA ILE A 54 -2.94 2.15 -11.60
C ILE A 54 -2.96 0.63 -11.44
N HIS A 55 -3.96 0.12 -10.75
CA HIS A 55 -4.19 -1.32 -10.63
C HIS A 55 -5.35 -1.71 -11.53
N ARG A 56 -5.05 -2.49 -12.57
CA ARG A 56 -6.05 -2.88 -13.55
C ARG A 56 -6.76 -4.15 -13.09
N GLY A 57 -8.09 -4.07 -12.99
CA GLY A 57 -8.90 -5.21 -12.59
C GLY A 57 -8.76 -5.62 -11.13
N ILE A 58 -8.17 -4.77 -10.29
CA ILE A 58 -7.94 -5.05 -8.88
C ILE A 58 -8.40 -3.88 -8.05
N GLU A 59 -9.24 -4.16 -7.06
CA GLU A 59 -9.60 -3.19 -6.04
C GLU A 59 -8.56 -3.18 -4.93
N THR A 60 -8.33 -2.01 -4.34
CA THR A 60 -7.33 -1.85 -3.27
C THR A 60 -7.99 -1.29 -2.03
N ILE A 61 -7.62 -1.83 -0.89
CA ILE A 61 -7.97 -1.26 0.42
C ILE A 61 -6.69 -0.98 1.18
N ALA A 62 -6.72 0.05 2.03
CA ALA A 62 -5.60 0.36 2.91
C ALA A 62 -6.12 0.81 4.27
N TYR A 63 -5.34 0.51 5.29
CA TYR A 63 -5.60 0.94 6.66
C TYR A 63 -4.41 1.76 7.14
N MET A 64 -4.65 2.96 7.65
CA MET A 64 -3.57 3.82 8.17
C MET A 64 -3.24 3.41 9.60
N LEU A 65 -2.08 2.78 9.77
CA LEU A 65 -1.63 2.30 11.07
C LEU A 65 -1.05 3.43 11.93
N GLU A 66 -0.36 4.38 11.31
CA GLU A 66 0.38 5.42 12.03
C GLU A 66 0.51 6.66 11.16
N GLY A 67 0.28 7.84 11.74
CA GLY A 67 0.47 9.11 11.04
C GLY A 67 -0.65 9.42 10.06
N GLU A 68 -0.30 10.18 9.02
CA GLU A 68 -1.24 10.56 7.98
C GLU A 68 -0.57 10.58 6.63
N CYS A 69 -1.36 10.38 5.59
CA CYS A 69 -0.90 10.32 4.20
C CYS A 69 -1.93 11.03 3.31
N THR A 70 -1.46 11.69 2.27
CA THR A 70 -2.33 12.27 1.25
C THR A 70 -2.32 11.38 0.03
N LEU A 71 -3.51 10.94 -0.39
CA LEU A 71 -3.67 10.17 -1.62
C LEU A 71 -4.14 11.12 -2.72
N PHE A 72 -3.31 11.26 -3.76
CA PHE A 72 -3.72 11.93 -4.99
C PHE A 72 -4.36 10.91 -5.90
N HIS A 73 -5.50 11.23 -6.50
CA HIS A 73 -6.20 10.26 -7.33
C HIS A 73 -7.04 10.93 -8.41
N GLY A 74 -7.43 10.15 -9.39
CA GLY A 74 -8.18 10.59 -10.56
C GLY A 74 -7.34 10.57 -11.83
N GLU A 75 -7.97 10.77 -12.97
CA GLU A 75 -7.32 10.71 -14.29
C GLU A 75 -6.10 11.63 -14.40
N GLN A 76 -6.15 12.79 -13.77
CA GLN A 76 -5.10 13.80 -13.77
C GLN A 76 -4.51 13.98 -12.36
N LEU A 77 -4.80 13.08 -11.43
CA LEU A 77 -4.47 13.20 -10.01
C LEU A 77 -5.00 14.50 -9.40
N GLU A 78 -6.15 14.96 -9.88
CA GLU A 78 -6.73 16.22 -9.48
C GLU A 78 -7.43 16.20 -8.13
N ASN A 79 -7.73 14.99 -7.62
CA ASN A 79 -8.39 14.81 -6.34
C ASN A 79 -7.38 14.48 -5.25
N GLN A 80 -7.68 14.90 -4.02
CA GLN A 80 -6.84 14.62 -2.85
C GLN A 80 -7.71 14.11 -1.72
N THR A 81 -7.25 13.07 -1.04
CA THR A 81 -7.89 12.56 0.17
C THR A 81 -6.83 12.40 1.24
N LEU A 82 -7.03 13.08 2.37
CA LEU A 82 -6.16 12.92 3.54
C LEU A 82 -6.64 11.72 4.34
N ILE A 83 -5.73 10.80 4.61
CA ILE A 83 -6.00 9.58 5.36
C ILE A 83 -5.27 9.67 6.68
N LYS A 84 -6.00 9.60 7.79
CA LYS A 84 -5.45 9.69 9.13
C LYS A 84 -5.42 8.34 9.82
N GLN A 85 -4.61 8.24 10.85
CA GLN A 85 -4.50 7.02 11.65
C GLN A 85 -5.87 6.48 12.03
N GLY A 86 -6.06 5.17 11.81
CA GLY A 86 -7.31 4.49 12.11
C GLY A 86 -8.33 4.49 10.98
N GLU A 87 -8.09 5.26 9.92
CA GLU A 87 -9.00 5.34 8.79
C GLU A 87 -8.66 4.31 7.72
N GLN A 88 -9.66 3.91 6.96
CA GLN A 88 -9.53 2.99 5.84
C GLN A 88 -9.91 3.71 4.56
N ILE A 89 -9.26 3.32 3.47
CA ILE A 89 -9.58 3.86 2.14
C ILE A 89 -9.82 2.72 1.17
N PHE A 90 -10.72 2.95 0.24
CA PHE A 90 -11.01 2.04 -0.87
C PHE A 90 -10.63 2.74 -2.18
N ILE A 91 -9.89 2.04 -3.02
CA ILE A 91 -9.51 2.52 -4.34
C ILE A 91 -10.07 1.55 -5.37
N PRO A 92 -11.02 2.00 -6.21
CA PRO A 92 -11.56 1.16 -7.28
C PRO A 92 -10.47 0.73 -8.26
N ASP A 93 -10.75 -0.31 -9.02
CA ASP A 93 -9.85 -0.69 -10.11
C ASP A 93 -9.78 0.42 -11.16
N ASN A 94 -8.66 0.46 -11.86
CA ASN A 94 -8.41 1.39 -12.98
C ASN A 94 -8.41 2.88 -12.59
N VAL A 95 -8.26 3.23 -11.32
CA VAL A 95 -8.15 4.62 -10.89
C VAL A 95 -6.68 4.96 -10.63
N PRO A 96 -6.11 5.91 -11.39
CA PRO A 96 -4.74 6.37 -11.11
C PRO A 96 -4.64 6.98 -9.72
N HIS A 97 -3.59 6.63 -8.98
CA HIS A 97 -3.40 7.14 -7.63
C HIS A 97 -1.93 7.18 -7.24
N ALA A 98 -1.62 8.04 -6.26
CA ALA A 98 -0.28 8.20 -5.73
C ALA A 98 -0.34 8.60 -4.26
N PRO A 99 0.03 7.71 -3.33
CA PRO A 99 0.14 8.09 -1.93
C PRO A 99 1.40 8.92 -1.70
N CYS A 100 1.28 9.96 -0.89
CA CYS A 100 2.38 10.87 -0.59
C CYS A 100 2.34 11.24 0.89
N ASN A 101 3.49 11.20 1.54
CA ASN A 101 3.59 11.70 2.92
C ASN A 101 4.02 13.17 2.88
N LEU A 102 3.05 14.07 2.96
CA LEU A 102 3.29 15.51 2.98
C LEU A 102 3.46 16.07 4.40
N SER A 103 3.41 15.20 5.41
CA SER A 103 3.55 15.59 6.80
C SER A 103 5.03 15.61 7.21
N ASP A 104 5.31 16.06 8.43
CA ASP A 104 6.64 16.08 9.01
C ASP A 104 6.98 14.85 9.85
N LYS A 105 6.11 13.84 9.83
CA LYS A 105 6.27 12.59 10.58
C LYS A 105 6.10 11.40 9.66
N LYS A 106 6.70 10.27 10.04
CA LYS A 106 6.52 9.00 9.34
C LYS A 106 5.04 8.60 9.36
N CYS A 107 4.56 8.01 8.27
CA CYS A 107 3.26 7.33 8.23
C CYS A 107 3.46 5.88 7.79
N VAL A 108 2.50 5.03 8.14
CA VAL A 108 2.53 3.60 7.81
C VAL A 108 1.13 3.12 7.43
#